data_89acb7a8bc5082ecc79b368e98169f80
#
_entry.id   89acb7a8bc5082ecc79b368e98169f80
#
_cell.length_a   1.000
_cell.length_b   1.000
_cell.length_c   1.000
_cell.angle_alpha   90.00
_cell.angle_beta   90.00
_cell.angle_gamma   90.00
#
_symmetry.space_group_name_H-M   'P 1'
#
loop_
_entity.id
_entity.type
_entity.pdbx_description
1 polymer ?
#
loop_
_entity_poly.entity_id
_entity_poly.type
_entity_poly.pdbx_seq_one_letter_code
_entity_poly.pdbx_strand_id
1 'polypeptide(L)'
;PNMADSISDKVDDRFMNSSYATRTGPESMMAVEMASEVADIELIMTAILLSVFFTILLVSANTMSQSIRERTIEIGVLKCLGYKDRQLFVSVMLEATFLTFCATGLGLLGTLLLIPVVEQLSDGVLANTFNLELEIIFGGFILGLIVAFLAASVPAYQALTLRVVDALRE
;
A
#
# COMPACT_ATOMS: atom_id res chain seq x y z
N PRO A 1 25.29 -19.29 -31.57
CA PRO A 1 25.59 -18.30 -30.52
C PRO A 1 26.93 -17.58 -30.84
N ASN A 2 27.97 -18.28 -31.22
CA ASN A 2 29.31 -17.69 -31.40
C ASN A 2 29.47 -16.75 -32.61
N MET A 3 28.58 -16.77 -33.58
CA MET A 3 28.67 -15.94 -34.77
C MET A 3 28.08 -14.54 -34.54
N ALA A 4 27.03 -14.45 -33.77
CA ALA A 4 26.43 -13.17 -33.39
C ALA A 4 27.37 -12.35 -32.50
N ASP A 5 27.98 -12.98 -31.50
CA ASP A 5 28.90 -12.33 -30.56
C ASP A 5 30.15 -11.80 -31.31
N SER A 6 30.68 -12.57 -32.24
CA SER A 6 31.86 -12.16 -33.06
C SER A 6 31.53 -11.01 -34.02
N ILE A 7 30.31 -10.86 -34.46
CA ILE A 7 29.86 -9.74 -35.29
C ILE A 7 29.64 -8.49 -34.42
N SER A 8 29.05 -8.63 -33.24
CA SER A 8 28.87 -7.55 -32.27
C SER A 8 30.20 -6.90 -31.89
N ASP A 9 31.20 -7.72 -31.53
CA ASP A 9 32.53 -7.25 -31.14
C ASP A 9 33.20 -6.47 -32.28
N LYS A 10 33.10 -6.97 -33.54
CA LYS A 10 33.66 -6.28 -34.70
C LYS A 10 33.00 -4.96 -35.03
N VAL A 11 31.70 -4.84 -34.77
CA VAL A 11 30.94 -3.58 -34.95
C VAL A 11 31.35 -2.58 -33.89
N ASP A 12 31.38 -2.99 -32.63
CA ASP A 12 31.71 -2.12 -31.50
C ASP A 12 33.17 -1.65 -31.54
N ASP A 13 34.12 -2.52 -31.89
CA ASP A 13 35.53 -2.14 -32.12
C ASP A 13 35.69 -1.08 -33.21
N ARG A 14 34.88 -1.14 -34.26
CA ARG A 14 34.92 -0.17 -35.36
C ARG A 14 34.43 1.20 -34.98
N PHE A 15 33.51 1.29 -34.02
CA PHE A 15 32.91 2.54 -33.57
C PHE A 15 33.42 3.00 -32.19
N MET A 16 34.31 2.25 -31.53
CA MET A 16 34.79 2.52 -30.17
C MET A 16 35.47 3.89 -30.01
N ASN A 17 36.10 4.40 -31.07
CA ASN A 17 36.75 5.73 -31.08
C ASN A 17 36.00 6.76 -31.92
N SER A 18 34.75 6.54 -32.25
CA SER A 18 33.92 7.49 -32.98
C SER A 18 33.11 8.36 -32.01
N SER A 19 32.63 9.51 -32.47
CA SER A 19 31.69 10.36 -31.73
C SER A 19 30.33 9.68 -31.46
N TYR A 20 30.12 8.51 -32.04
CA TYR A 20 28.92 7.70 -31.97
C TYR A 20 29.30 6.27 -31.57
N ALA A 21 29.77 6.09 -30.32
CA ALA A 21 30.04 4.76 -29.79
C ALA A 21 28.74 3.93 -29.77
N THR A 22 28.82 2.72 -30.36
CA THR A 22 27.68 1.78 -30.38
C THR A 22 27.93 0.65 -29.40
N ARG A 23 26.88 0.09 -28.84
CA ARG A 23 26.89 -1.15 -28.09
C ARG A 23 25.95 -2.12 -28.80
N THR A 24 26.56 -3.11 -29.46
CA THR A 24 25.83 -4.09 -30.27
C THR A 24 25.74 -5.40 -29.50
N GLY A 25 24.56 -5.97 -29.41
CA GLY A 25 24.35 -7.25 -28.75
C GLY A 25 23.25 -8.06 -29.44
N PRO A 26 23.14 -9.36 -29.20
CA PRO A 26 22.04 -10.16 -29.69
C PRO A 26 20.73 -9.67 -29.02
N GLU A 27 19.64 -9.69 -29.79
CA GLU A 27 18.30 -9.22 -29.34
C GLU A 27 17.86 -9.92 -28.04
N SER A 28 18.19 -11.17 -27.86
CA SER A 28 17.95 -11.92 -26.62
C SER A 28 18.66 -11.34 -25.40
N MET A 29 19.84 -10.76 -25.57
CA MET A 29 20.59 -10.12 -24.49
C MET A 29 19.97 -8.78 -24.10
N MET A 30 19.54 -7.97 -25.08
CA MET A 30 18.78 -6.73 -24.85
C MET A 30 17.46 -7.00 -24.16
N ALA A 31 16.75 -8.06 -24.53
CA ALA A 31 15.50 -8.45 -23.88
C ALA A 31 15.71 -8.83 -22.40
N VAL A 32 16.81 -9.53 -22.10
CA VAL A 32 17.15 -9.89 -20.71
C VAL A 32 17.58 -8.66 -19.90
N GLU A 33 18.37 -7.75 -20.49
CA GLU A 33 18.74 -6.49 -19.82
C GLU A 33 17.50 -5.63 -19.51
N MET A 34 16.60 -5.44 -20.49
CA MET A 34 15.32 -4.73 -20.26
C MET A 34 14.47 -5.42 -19.20
N ALA A 35 14.38 -6.75 -19.22
CA ALA A 35 13.62 -7.48 -18.22
C ALA A 35 14.21 -7.32 -16.81
N SER A 36 15.54 -7.26 -16.67
CA SER A 36 16.19 -7.03 -15.38
C SER A 36 15.98 -5.61 -14.86
N GLU A 37 16.03 -4.60 -15.74
CA GLU A 37 15.74 -3.22 -15.36
C GLU A 37 14.30 -3.04 -14.88
N VAL A 38 13.34 -3.70 -15.55
CA VAL A 38 11.93 -3.69 -15.13
C VAL A 38 11.74 -4.39 -13.78
N ALA A 39 12.44 -5.52 -13.56
CA ALA A 39 12.39 -6.22 -12.28
C ALA A 39 12.98 -5.40 -11.12
N ASP A 40 14.05 -4.65 -11.37
CA ASP A 40 14.62 -3.74 -10.37
C ASP A 40 13.65 -2.60 -10.00
N ILE A 41 12.94 -2.05 -10.99
CA ILE A 41 11.90 -1.04 -10.76
C ILE A 41 10.76 -1.64 -9.94
N GLU A 42 10.30 -2.85 -10.23
CA GLU A 42 9.25 -3.54 -9.48
C GLU A 42 9.64 -3.72 -8.01
N LEU A 43 10.87 -4.12 -7.75
CA LEU A 43 11.40 -4.29 -6.39
C LEU A 43 11.41 -2.95 -5.63
N ILE A 44 11.89 -1.87 -6.26
CA ILE A 44 11.91 -0.54 -5.68
C ILE A 44 10.48 -0.06 -5.38
N MET A 45 9.56 -0.20 -6.33
CA MET A 45 8.16 0.19 -6.15
C MET A 45 7.50 -0.60 -5.02
N THR A 46 7.76 -1.91 -4.94
CA THR A 46 7.26 -2.76 -3.86
C THR A 46 7.80 -2.32 -2.49
N ALA A 47 9.08 -1.98 -2.40
CA ALA A 47 9.68 -1.48 -1.17
C ALA A 47 9.06 -0.14 -0.73
N ILE A 48 8.82 0.77 -1.67
CA ILE A 48 8.13 2.03 -1.40
C ILE A 48 6.71 1.78 -0.90
N LEU A 49 5.95 0.94 -1.59
CA LEU A 49 4.57 0.59 -1.19
C LEU A 49 4.51 -0.03 0.19
N LEU A 50 5.42 -0.95 0.53
CA LEU A 50 5.52 -1.55 1.86
C LEU A 50 5.85 -0.50 2.93
N SER A 51 6.75 0.44 2.64
CA SER A 51 7.10 1.54 3.55
C SER A 51 5.91 2.45 3.82
N VAL A 52 5.18 2.85 2.77
CA VAL A 52 3.96 3.66 2.89
C VAL A 52 2.89 2.90 3.66
N PHE A 53 2.67 1.62 3.36
CA PHE A 53 1.73 0.76 4.06
C PHE A 53 2.04 0.68 5.56
N PHE A 54 3.31 0.46 5.92
CA PHE A 54 3.75 0.42 7.31
C PHE A 54 3.51 1.76 8.02
N THR A 55 3.80 2.87 7.35
CA THR A 55 3.55 4.22 7.88
C THR A 55 2.06 4.45 8.15
N ILE A 56 1.19 4.10 7.20
CA ILE A 56 -0.27 4.22 7.35
C ILE A 56 -0.74 3.38 8.55
N LEU A 57 -0.21 2.17 8.71
CA LEU A 57 -0.56 1.26 9.80
C LEU A 57 -0.18 1.87 11.16
N LEU A 58 1.02 2.43 11.29
CA LEU A 58 1.48 3.10 12.52
C LEU A 58 0.65 4.33 12.84
N VAL A 59 0.39 5.18 11.86
CA VAL A 59 -0.41 6.41 12.04
C VAL A 59 -1.84 6.04 12.46
N SER A 60 -2.46 5.07 11.79
CA SER A 60 -3.81 4.61 12.11
C SER A 60 -3.90 4.05 13.53
N ALA A 61 -2.94 3.20 13.93
CA ALA A 61 -2.88 2.64 15.26
C ALA A 61 -2.70 3.72 16.34
N ASN A 62 -1.86 4.73 16.08
CA ASN A 62 -1.63 5.84 17.00
C ASN A 62 -2.88 6.72 17.14
N THR A 63 -3.52 7.07 16.02
CA THR A 63 -4.76 7.87 16.01
C THR A 63 -5.89 7.15 16.77
N MET A 64 -6.03 5.85 16.55
CA MET A 64 -7.04 5.05 17.26
C MET A 64 -6.75 4.96 18.74
N SER A 65 -5.49 4.80 19.16
CA SER A 65 -5.08 4.82 20.55
C SER A 65 -5.39 6.15 21.22
N GLN A 66 -5.23 7.26 20.51
CA GLN A 66 -5.59 8.58 21.01
C GLN A 66 -7.10 8.73 21.16
N SER A 67 -7.87 8.31 20.18
CA SER A 67 -9.34 8.33 20.23
C SER A 67 -9.89 7.54 21.44
N ILE A 68 -9.32 6.38 21.75
CA ILE A 68 -9.71 5.60 22.92
C ILE A 68 -9.37 6.31 24.22
N ARG A 69 -8.21 6.97 24.31
CA ARG A 69 -7.84 7.77 25.49
C ARG A 69 -8.81 8.93 25.74
N GLU A 70 -9.23 9.61 24.68
CA GLU A 70 -10.21 10.70 24.78
C GLU A 70 -11.57 10.21 25.28
N ARG A 71 -11.95 8.96 24.97
CA ARG A 71 -13.22 8.34 25.38
C ARG A 71 -13.09 7.43 26.62
N THR A 72 -11.99 7.53 27.37
CA THR A 72 -11.75 6.66 28.53
C THR A 72 -12.85 6.74 29.57
N ILE A 73 -13.38 7.96 29.85
CA ILE A 73 -14.47 8.17 30.78
C ILE A 73 -15.77 7.51 30.31
N GLU A 74 -16.10 7.62 29.01
CA GLU A 74 -17.29 6.97 28.42
C GLU A 74 -17.19 5.46 28.51
N ILE A 75 -16.03 4.90 28.23
CA ILE A 75 -15.74 3.46 28.35
C ILE A 75 -15.88 3.02 29.82
N GLY A 76 -15.40 3.81 30.76
CA GLY A 76 -15.55 3.58 32.20
C GLY A 76 -17.02 3.54 32.62
N VAL A 77 -17.83 4.48 32.17
CA VAL A 77 -19.28 4.51 32.44
C VAL A 77 -19.99 3.28 31.86
N LEU A 78 -19.65 2.88 30.62
CA LEU A 78 -20.22 1.68 30.02
C LEU A 78 -19.88 0.41 30.82
N LYS A 79 -18.65 0.30 31.33
CA LYS A 79 -18.26 -0.80 32.24
C LYS A 79 -19.05 -0.79 33.55
N CYS A 80 -19.31 0.39 34.11
CA CYS A 80 -20.17 0.52 35.32
C CYS A 80 -21.61 0.09 35.03
N LEU A 81 -22.12 0.30 33.82
CA LEU A 81 -23.46 -0.14 33.40
C LEU A 81 -23.53 -1.66 33.11
N GLY A 82 -22.40 -2.38 33.25
CA GLY A 82 -22.37 -3.82 33.11
C GLY A 82 -22.00 -4.32 31.71
N TYR A 83 -21.51 -3.47 30.83
CA TYR A 83 -20.97 -3.90 29.54
C TYR A 83 -19.72 -4.75 29.76
N LYS A 84 -19.67 -5.90 29.07
CA LYS A 84 -18.52 -6.81 29.13
C LYS A 84 -17.38 -6.28 28.28
N ASP A 85 -16.16 -6.52 28.70
CA ASP A 85 -14.95 -6.13 27.96
C ASP A 85 -14.96 -6.58 26.49
N ARG A 86 -15.49 -7.79 26.22
CA ARG A 86 -15.66 -8.29 24.85
C ARG A 86 -16.61 -7.42 24.00
N GLN A 87 -17.66 -6.86 24.59
CA GLN A 87 -18.60 -6.00 23.85
C GLN A 87 -17.94 -4.68 23.47
N LEU A 88 -17.17 -4.10 24.37
CA LEU A 88 -16.38 -2.89 24.11
C LEU A 88 -15.33 -3.15 23.01
N PHE A 89 -14.62 -4.26 23.09
CA PHE A 89 -13.68 -4.67 22.06
C PHE A 89 -14.34 -4.77 20.68
N VAL A 90 -15.46 -5.46 20.59
CA VAL A 90 -16.19 -5.62 19.33
C VAL A 90 -16.69 -4.27 18.82
N SER A 91 -17.15 -3.38 19.68
CA SER A 91 -17.61 -2.04 19.29
C SER A 91 -16.47 -1.23 18.66
N VAL A 92 -15.29 -1.21 19.29
CA VAL A 92 -14.11 -0.52 18.76
C VAL A 92 -13.65 -1.14 17.42
N MET A 93 -13.67 -2.47 17.32
CA MET A 93 -13.34 -3.17 16.08
C MET A 93 -14.32 -2.85 14.95
N LEU A 94 -15.62 -2.79 15.24
CA LEU A 94 -16.63 -2.45 14.24
C LEU A 94 -16.48 -0.99 13.78
N GLU A 95 -16.21 -0.06 14.68
CA GLU A 95 -15.96 1.35 14.35
C GLU A 95 -14.76 1.47 13.42
N ALA A 96 -13.62 0.84 13.74
CA ALA A 96 -12.42 0.86 12.91
C ALA A 96 -12.67 0.22 11.54
N THR A 97 -13.36 -0.92 11.50
CA THR A 97 -13.67 -1.61 10.24
C THR A 97 -14.59 -0.77 9.36
N PHE A 98 -15.60 -0.13 9.93
CA PHE A 98 -16.52 0.74 9.21
C PHE A 98 -15.81 1.96 8.63
N LEU A 99 -14.98 2.64 9.42
CA LEU A 99 -14.20 3.79 8.96
C LEU A 99 -13.25 3.40 7.82
N THR A 100 -12.55 2.28 7.96
CA THR A 100 -11.64 1.81 6.92
C THR A 100 -12.38 1.38 5.65
N PHE A 101 -13.53 0.75 5.79
CA PHE A 101 -14.38 0.40 4.64
C PHE A 101 -14.79 1.65 3.86
N CYS A 102 -15.26 2.69 4.55
CA CYS A 102 -15.60 3.97 3.91
C CYS A 102 -14.37 4.64 3.27
N ALA A 103 -13.23 4.67 3.97
CA ALA A 103 -11.99 5.24 3.45
C ALA A 103 -11.49 4.50 2.20
N THR A 104 -11.51 3.17 2.21
CA THR A 104 -11.13 2.34 1.06
C THR A 104 -12.06 2.57 -0.12
N GLY A 105 -13.37 2.65 0.12
CA GLY A 105 -14.35 2.98 -0.91
C GLY A 105 -14.11 4.35 -1.55
N LEU A 106 -13.86 5.37 -0.74
CA LEU A 106 -13.52 6.72 -1.23
C LEU A 106 -12.19 6.74 -1.98
N GLY A 107 -11.18 6.00 -1.52
CA GLY A 107 -9.90 5.86 -2.20
C GLY A 107 -10.04 5.21 -3.58
N LEU A 108 -10.81 4.13 -3.68
CA LEU A 108 -11.08 3.47 -4.96
C LEU A 108 -11.86 4.38 -5.92
N LEU A 109 -12.88 5.09 -5.43
CA LEU A 109 -13.60 6.09 -6.24
C LEU A 109 -12.66 7.19 -6.74
N GLY A 110 -11.79 7.70 -5.87
CA GLY A 110 -10.78 8.68 -6.24
C GLY A 110 -9.85 8.17 -7.34
N THR A 111 -9.38 6.92 -7.23
CA THR A 111 -8.56 6.29 -8.26
C THR A 111 -9.29 6.17 -9.59
N LEU A 112 -10.55 5.73 -9.58
CA LEU A 112 -11.38 5.64 -10.79
C LEU A 112 -11.56 6.99 -11.50
N LEU A 113 -11.67 8.07 -10.73
CA LEU A 113 -11.81 9.43 -11.28
C LEU A 113 -10.47 10.00 -11.80
N LEU A 114 -9.35 9.59 -11.20
CA LEU A 114 -8.02 10.09 -11.58
C LEU A 114 -7.45 9.39 -12.82
N ILE A 115 -7.77 8.11 -13.05
CA ILE A 115 -7.25 7.37 -14.21
C ILE A 115 -7.49 8.10 -15.53
N PRO A 116 -8.72 8.51 -15.90
CA PRO A 116 -8.95 9.19 -17.18
C PRO A 116 -8.23 10.55 -17.28
N VAL A 117 -8.01 11.21 -16.16
CA VAL A 117 -7.26 12.48 -16.13
C VAL A 117 -5.78 12.23 -16.44
N VAL A 118 -5.19 11.18 -15.86
CA VAL A 118 -3.79 10.81 -16.11
C VAL A 118 -3.61 10.33 -17.56
N GLU A 119 -4.54 9.57 -18.10
CA GLU A 119 -4.51 9.14 -19.50
C GLU A 119 -4.58 10.33 -20.47
N GLN A 120 -5.40 11.33 -20.19
CA GLN A 120 -5.47 12.55 -21.02
C GLN A 120 -4.18 13.39 -20.93
N LEU A 121 -3.58 13.51 -19.74
CA LEU A 121 -2.35 14.27 -19.54
C LEU A 121 -1.12 13.59 -20.17
N SER A 122 -1.17 12.28 -20.38
CA SER A 122 -0.05 11.51 -20.97
C SER A 122 -0.05 11.45 -22.49
N ASP A 123 -0.86 12.28 -23.18
CA ASP A 123 -1.01 12.28 -24.64
C ASP A 123 -1.25 10.89 -25.26
N GLY A 124 -1.92 10.04 -24.53
CA GLY A 124 -2.26 8.68 -24.97
C GLY A 124 -1.12 7.64 -24.84
N VAL A 125 0.05 8.02 -24.33
CA VAL A 125 1.16 7.08 -24.10
C VAL A 125 0.77 6.01 -23.08
N LEU A 126 -0.03 6.37 -22.09
CA LEU A 126 -0.54 5.47 -21.06
C LEU A 126 -1.98 4.98 -21.34
N ALA A 127 -2.52 5.28 -22.50
CA ALA A 127 -3.86 4.83 -22.85
C ALA A 127 -3.94 3.29 -22.81
N ASN A 128 -4.94 2.77 -22.11
CA ASN A 128 -5.15 1.34 -21.85
C ASN A 128 -4.08 0.63 -20.99
N THR A 129 -3.17 1.36 -20.36
CA THR A 129 -2.19 0.76 -19.43
C THR A 129 -2.81 0.48 -18.05
N PHE A 130 -3.79 1.29 -17.65
CA PHE A 130 -4.47 1.18 -16.37
C PHE A 130 -5.82 0.46 -16.50
N ASN A 131 -5.79 -0.85 -16.68
CA ASN A 131 -7.01 -1.66 -16.58
C ASN A 131 -7.25 -2.02 -15.10
N LEU A 132 -8.26 -1.39 -14.49
CA LEU A 132 -8.74 -1.79 -13.16
C LEU A 132 -9.55 -3.09 -13.31
N GLU A 133 -8.86 -4.20 -13.23
CA GLU A 133 -9.51 -5.51 -13.16
C GLU A 133 -10.24 -5.64 -11.82
N LEU A 134 -11.35 -6.36 -11.84
CA LEU A 134 -12.18 -6.61 -10.66
C LEU A 134 -11.35 -7.22 -9.51
N GLU A 135 -10.33 -8.01 -9.85
CA GLU A 135 -9.40 -8.63 -8.90
C GLU A 135 -8.60 -7.59 -8.10
N ILE A 136 -8.16 -6.50 -8.74
CA ILE A 136 -7.42 -5.42 -8.08
C ILE A 136 -8.32 -4.69 -7.08
N ILE A 137 -9.58 -4.45 -7.45
CA ILE A 137 -10.56 -3.80 -6.57
C ILE A 137 -10.84 -4.67 -5.34
N PHE A 138 -11.10 -5.96 -5.52
CA PHE A 138 -11.29 -6.89 -4.42
C PHE A 138 -10.04 -7.06 -3.56
N GLY A 139 -8.85 -7.14 -4.19
CA GLY A 139 -7.57 -7.18 -3.50
C GLY A 139 -7.37 -5.95 -2.60
N GLY A 140 -7.68 -4.76 -3.11
CA GLY A 140 -7.63 -3.50 -2.36
C GLY A 140 -8.58 -3.49 -1.16
N PHE A 141 -9.79 -4.00 -1.31
CA PHE A 141 -10.74 -4.13 -0.18
C PHE A 141 -10.25 -5.10 0.88
N ILE A 142 -9.75 -6.27 0.49
CA ILE A 142 -9.21 -7.27 1.42
C ILE A 142 -8.00 -6.70 2.16
N LEU A 143 -7.10 -6.05 1.44
CA LEU A 143 -5.94 -5.38 2.05
C LEU A 143 -6.37 -4.30 3.05
N GLY A 144 -7.35 -3.47 2.69
CA GLY A 144 -7.92 -2.45 3.57
C GLY A 144 -8.50 -3.05 4.85
N LEU A 145 -9.22 -4.17 4.76
CA LEU A 145 -9.75 -4.87 5.93
C LEU A 145 -8.64 -5.44 6.84
N ILE A 146 -7.57 -5.98 6.23
CA ILE A 146 -6.40 -6.46 6.98
C ILE A 146 -5.75 -5.29 7.74
N VAL A 147 -5.56 -4.15 7.08
CA VAL A 147 -5.03 -2.93 7.73
C VAL A 147 -5.90 -2.49 8.88
N ALA A 148 -7.22 -2.43 8.69
CA ALA A 148 -8.17 -2.06 9.73
C ALA A 148 -8.04 -2.95 10.95
N PHE A 149 -8.00 -4.26 10.72
CA PHE A 149 -7.89 -5.24 11.80
C PHE A 149 -6.58 -5.11 12.56
N LEU A 150 -5.46 -5.00 11.85
CA LEU A 150 -4.13 -4.84 12.45
C LEU A 150 -4.02 -3.50 13.21
N ALA A 151 -4.44 -2.40 12.61
CA ALA A 151 -4.35 -1.08 13.21
C ALA A 151 -5.24 -0.95 14.46
N ALA A 152 -6.43 -1.54 14.44
CA ALA A 152 -7.37 -1.49 15.56
C ALA A 152 -7.08 -2.50 16.67
N SER A 153 -6.30 -3.56 16.40
CA SER A 153 -6.05 -4.64 17.36
C SER A 153 -5.35 -4.15 18.64
N VAL A 154 -4.32 -3.32 18.52
CA VAL A 154 -3.55 -2.79 19.64
C VAL A 154 -4.40 -1.85 20.51
N PRO A 155 -5.05 -0.80 19.95
CA PRO A 155 -5.88 0.10 20.74
C PRO A 155 -7.14 -0.57 21.32
N ALA A 156 -7.74 -1.51 20.60
CA ALA A 156 -8.86 -2.28 21.14
C ALA A 156 -8.44 -3.13 22.35
N TYR A 157 -7.24 -3.71 22.33
CA TYR A 157 -6.69 -4.40 23.49
C TYR A 157 -6.43 -3.45 24.66
N GLN A 158 -5.96 -2.23 24.41
CA GLN A 158 -5.77 -1.20 25.43
C GLN A 158 -7.11 -0.86 26.09
N ALA A 159 -8.20 -0.73 25.34
CA ALA A 159 -9.56 -0.48 25.88
C ALA A 159 -10.02 -1.59 26.83
N LEU A 160 -9.63 -2.85 26.59
CA LEU A 160 -9.93 -3.96 27.50
C LEU A 160 -9.26 -3.81 28.86
N THR A 161 -7.99 -3.37 28.85
CA THR A 161 -7.14 -3.32 30.06
C THR A 161 -7.41 -2.08 30.94
N LEU A 162 -8.21 -1.12 30.47
CA LEU A 162 -8.63 0.05 31.26
C LEU A 162 -9.41 -0.38 32.51
N ARG A 163 -8.87 -0.04 33.68
CA ARG A 163 -9.53 -0.25 34.96
C ARG A 163 -10.51 0.89 35.20
N VAL A 164 -11.71 0.55 35.64
CA VAL A 164 -12.78 1.52 35.96
C VAL A 164 -12.31 2.57 36.98
N VAL A 165 -11.43 2.16 37.92
CA VAL A 165 -10.88 3.02 38.97
C VAL A 165 -9.99 4.12 38.41
N ASP A 166 -9.23 3.82 37.34
CA ASP A 166 -8.33 4.78 36.71
C ASP A 166 -9.10 5.77 35.83
N ALA A 167 -10.20 5.33 35.22
CA ALA A 167 -11.08 6.16 34.40
C ALA A 167 -11.92 7.19 35.18
N LEU A 168 -12.15 6.95 36.49
CA LEU A 168 -12.93 7.83 37.36
C LEU A 168 -12.06 8.76 38.25
N ARG A 169 -10.73 8.64 38.16
CA ARG A 169 -9.80 9.40 39.01
C ARG A 169 -9.21 10.65 38.32
N GLU A 170 -9.42 10.80 37.02
CA GLU A 170 -9.13 12.04 36.27
C GLU A 170 -10.36 12.94 36.24
#